data_0477ba818e990141bd16aef640c48ac5
#
_entry.id   0477ba818e990141bd16aef640c48ac5
#
_cell.length_a   1.000
_cell.length_b   1.000
_cell.length_c   1.000
_cell.angle_alpha   90.00
_cell.angle_beta   90.00
_cell.angle_gamma   90.00
#
_symmetry.space_group_name_H-M   'P 1'
#
loop_
_entity.id
_entity.type
_entity.pdbx_description
1 polymer ?
#
loop_
_entity_poly.entity_id
_entity_poly.type
_entity_poly.pdbx_seq_one_letter_code
_entity_poly.pdbx_strand_id
1 'polypeptide(L)'
;MLDFYSPNMPECMGATDSESINNAVRLAAQSEVGKVVIPRINARTGEACWSVDRAILLPSDFHIVLDNCYIRQADATFDNVFRNENMYTDGFATASKEQRNIVISGVGNAVIDGGEPNGLTEKTSLKDGNPHIVWNNTILLHNVDGFVIENIKIINQRWWAIDLIYATNGRIDNITFDAKDNIPNQDGLDLRCGCHNISVSNIFGQAGDDLVALSGFMGFEKRLGLVIDEKDKDIYNVTIRNVVGTSVTKAVVALRNHDEIKLYDVTVDGVTDTSGDEKGNNPYAIVRVGQKTYSNVRPSILGETSRIFINNVHAAHGDAVLINATLCDSRISNIFCAKEARTAFSTRSDWAKVKAGAYMENVTVSGILCDSASDVSAPLIELEGAEEIDGSKALCFENISVGESKRIINADPDYAYIIK
;
A
#
# COMPACT_ATOMS: atom_id res chain seq x y z
N MET A 1 -19.95 29.01 -20.13
CA MET A 1 -19.99 28.36 -18.80
C MET A 1 -18.56 27.94 -18.51
N LEU A 2 -18.08 28.16 -17.31
CA LEU A 2 -16.71 27.78 -16.94
C LEU A 2 -16.65 26.26 -16.78
N ASP A 3 -15.67 25.58 -17.40
CA ASP A 3 -15.54 24.11 -17.34
C ASP A 3 -14.67 23.65 -16.16
N PHE A 4 -13.84 24.54 -15.61
CA PHE A 4 -12.98 24.30 -14.44
C PHE A 4 -12.48 25.63 -13.87
N TYR A 5 -12.02 25.58 -12.63
CA TYR A 5 -11.21 26.64 -12.01
C TYR A 5 -9.72 26.31 -12.08
N SER A 6 -8.87 27.34 -12.05
CA SER A 6 -7.43 27.18 -11.99
C SER A 6 -6.83 28.11 -10.94
N PRO A 7 -5.82 27.66 -10.17
CA PRO A 7 -5.14 28.54 -9.21
C PRO A 7 -4.44 29.74 -9.87
N ASN A 8 -4.30 29.73 -11.19
CA ASN A 8 -3.77 30.87 -11.96
C ASN A 8 -4.83 31.95 -12.28
N MET A 9 -6.09 31.72 -11.99
CA MET A 9 -7.14 32.74 -12.18
C MET A 9 -6.98 33.85 -11.15
N PRO A 10 -7.18 35.15 -11.53
CA PRO A 10 -6.99 36.27 -10.61
C PRO A 10 -7.76 36.14 -9.30
N GLU A 11 -8.99 35.65 -9.35
CA GLU A 11 -9.85 35.43 -8.18
C GLU A 11 -9.40 34.28 -7.27
N CYS A 12 -8.51 33.40 -7.75
CA CYS A 12 -7.93 32.30 -6.98
C CYS A 12 -6.59 32.67 -6.34
N MET A 13 -5.93 33.72 -6.82
CA MET A 13 -4.58 34.10 -6.35
C MET A 13 -4.55 34.32 -4.85
N GLY A 14 -3.64 33.61 -4.16
CA GLY A 14 -3.33 33.75 -2.75
C GLY A 14 -1.90 34.18 -2.49
N ALA A 15 -1.52 34.34 -1.23
CA ALA A 15 -0.16 34.66 -0.82
C ALA A 15 0.79 33.47 -1.04
N THR A 16 0.30 32.23 -0.94
CA THR A 16 1.06 31.00 -1.20
C THR A 16 0.40 30.18 -2.31
N ASP A 17 1.12 29.17 -2.80
CA ASP A 17 0.57 28.23 -3.79
C ASP A 17 -0.58 27.41 -3.22
N SER A 18 -0.42 26.92 -1.97
CA SER A 18 -1.49 26.20 -1.27
C SER A 18 -2.75 27.06 -1.12
N GLU A 19 -2.59 28.33 -0.82
CA GLU A 19 -3.72 29.26 -0.71
C GLU A 19 -4.40 29.46 -2.07
N SER A 20 -3.62 29.65 -3.14
CA SER A 20 -4.16 29.79 -4.50
C SER A 20 -4.94 28.54 -4.94
N ILE A 21 -4.38 27.34 -4.66
CA ILE A 21 -5.04 26.09 -5.01
C ILE A 21 -6.31 25.88 -4.16
N ASN A 22 -6.25 26.11 -2.84
CA ASN A 22 -7.42 25.99 -1.96
C ASN A 22 -8.51 27.03 -2.28
N ASN A 23 -8.15 28.23 -2.72
CA ASN A 23 -9.11 29.22 -3.23
C ASN A 23 -9.81 28.73 -4.50
N ALA A 24 -9.07 28.13 -5.45
CA ALA A 24 -9.65 27.54 -6.64
C ALA A 24 -10.60 26.38 -6.28
N VAL A 25 -10.20 25.51 -5.34
CA VAL A 25 -11.05 24.41 -4.83
C VAL A 25 -12.34 24.97 -4.22
N ARG A 26 -12.24 25.97 -3.34
CA ARG A 26 -13.40 26.59 -2.70
C ARG A 26 -14.36 27.21 -3.71
N LEU A 27 -13.86 27.95 -4.69
CA LEU A 27 -14.68 28.57 -5.73
C LEU A 27 -15.34 27.52 -6.63
N ALA A 28 -14.61 26.48 -7.01
CA ALA A 28 -15.13 25.37 -7.79
C ALA A 28 -16.23 24.61 -7.04
N ALA A 29 -16.06 24.38 -5.75
CA ALA A 29 -17.05 23.72 -4.90
C ALA A 29 -18.32 24.57 -4.65
N GLN A 30 -18.17 25.89 -4.58
CA GLN A 30 -19.31 26.81 -4.44
C GLN A 30 -20.08 27.04 -5.75
N SER A 31 -19.49 26.67 -6.85
CA SER A 31 -20.13 26.67 -8.17
C SER A 31 -20.53 25.22 -8.54
N GLU A 32 -21.34 25.06 -9.58
CA GLU A 32 -21.71 23.73 -10.07
C GLU A 32 -20.56 23.04 -10.88
N VAL A 33 -19.36 23.64 -10.90
CA VAL A 33 -18.23 23.15 -11.72
C VAL A 33 -17.56 21.94 -11.09
N GLY A 34 -17.31 21.94 -9.76
CA GLY A 34 -16.70 20.83 -9.02
C GLY A 34 -15.34 20.37 -9.53
N LYS A 35 -14.62 21.22 -10.30
CA LYS A 35 -13.36 20.84 -10.95
C LYS A 35 -12.31 21.93 -10.87
N VAL A 36 -11.07 21.52 -10.54
CA VAL A 36 -9.87 22.37 -10.59
C VAL A 36 -8.83 21.73 -11.49
N VAL A 37 -8.19 22.54 -12.32
CA VAL A 37 -7.00 22.14 -13.09
C VAL A 37 -5.79 22.94 -12.59
N ILE A 38 -4.79 22.22 -12.10
CA ILE A 38 -3.48 22.80 -11.71
C ILE A 38 -2.56 22.65 -12.93
N PRO A 39 -2.23 23.75 -13.62
CA PRO A 39 -1.42 23.68 -14.83
C PRO A 39 0.08 23.62 -14.50
N ARG A 40 0.88 23.33 -15.52
CA ARG A 40 2.33 23.25 -15.42
C ARG A 40 2.98 24.51 -14.86
N ILE A 41 2.56 25.67 -15.37
CA ILE A 41 3.17 26.95 -14.98
C ILE A 41 2.35 27.62 -13.90
N ASN A 42 3.00 27.96 -12.83
CA ASN A 42 2.47 28.76 -11.73
C ASN A 42 2.56 30.24 -12.09
N ALA A 43 1.44 30.89 -12.37
CA ALA A 43 1.42 32.30 -12.80
C ALA A 43 1.90 33.25 -11.69
N ARG A 44 1.80 32.86 -10.41
CA ARG A 44 2.25 33.67 -9.26
C ARG A 44 3.78 33.80 -9.22
N THR A 45 4.50 32.71 -9.53
CA THR A 45 5.97 32.65 -9.45
C THR A 45 6.66 32.68 -10.81
N GLY A 46 5.96 32.30 -11.89
CA GLY A 46 6.52 32.08 -13.21
C GLY A 46 7.22 30.73 -13.38
N GLU A 47 7.22 29.88 -12.35
CA GLU A 47 7.93 28.59 -12.33
C GLU A 47 7.03 27.42 -12.77
N ALA A 48 7.66 26.30 -13.16
CA ALA A 48 6.98 25.06 -13.46
C ALA A 48 6.88 24.16 -12.22
N CYS A 49 6.59 24.76 -11.07
CA CYS A 49 6.48 24.09 -9.78
C CYS A 49 5.42 24.78 -8.92
N TRP A 50 4.68 23.97 -8.16
CA TRP A 50 3.73 24.39 -7.15
C TRP A 50 4.22 23.96 -5.77
N SER A 51 4.56 24.89 -4.89
CA SER A 51 5.05 24.58 -3.54
C SER A 51 3.90 24.52 -2.54
N VAL A 52 3.65 23.34 -1.96
CA VAL A 52 2.54 23.11 -1.04
C VAL A 52 3.05 23.12 0.40
N ASP A 53 2.61 24.13 1.18
CA ASP A 53 2.97 24.36 2.58
C ASP A 53 1.85 23.95 3.57
N ARG A 54 0.69 23.59 3.06
CA ARG A 54 -0.47 23.04 3.79
C ARG A 54 -1.33 22.21 2.86
N ALA A 55 -2.14 21.32 3.40
CA ALA A 55 -2.97 20.44 2.60
C ALA A 55 -3.95 21.18 1.69
N ILE A 56 -4.13 20.64 0.50
CA ILE A 56 -5.23 20.96 -0.39
C ILE A 56 -6.42 20.12 0.05
N LEU A 57 -7.49 20.79 0.49
CA LEU A 57 -8.67 20.18 1.09
C LEU A 57 -9.72 19.88 0.02
N LEU A 58 -10.00 18.60 -0.20
CA LEU A 58 -10.90 18.13 -1.26
C LEU A 58 -12.32 17.91 -0.72
N PRO A 59 -13.33 18.63 -1.24
CA PRO A 59 -14.73 18.41 -0.89
C PRO A 59 -15.31 17.18 -1.60
N SER A 60 -16.57 16.83 -1.28
CA SER A 60 -17.31 15.80 -2.01
C SER A 60 -17.66 16.24 -3.43
N ASP A 61 -17.86 15.26 -4.32
CA ASP A 61 -18.23 15.47 -5.72
C ASP A 61 -17.23 16.38 -6.47
N PHE A 62 -15.95 16.11 -6.28
CA PHE A 62 -14.87 17.01 -6.70
C PHE A 62 -13.79 16.31 -7.52
N HIS A 63 -13.28 17.02 -8.54
CA HIS A 63 -12.22 16.54 -9.40
C HIS A 63 -11.04 17.53 -9.46
N ILE A 64 -9.88 17.11 -8.99
CA ILE A 64 -8.63 17.85 -9.16
C ILE A 64 -7.76 17.19 -10.23
N VAL A 65 -7.30 17.99 -11.19
CA VAL A 65 -6.48 17.54 -12.33
C VAL A 65 -5.11 18.18 -12.25
N LEU A 66 -4.08 17.37 -12.31
CA LEU A 66 -2.67 17.77 -12.39
C LEU A 66 -2.25 17.75 -13.86
N ASP A 67 -2.31 18.90 -14.55
CA ASP A 67 -2.01 18.99 -15.98
C ASP A 67 -0.54 19.31 -16.23
N ASN A 68 0.25 18.30 -16.57
CA ASN A 68 1.71 18.40 -16.72
C ASN A 68 2.38 19.07 -15.52
N CYS A 69 1.84 18.89 -14.34
CA CYS A 69 2.08 19.66 -13.14
C CYS A 69 3.13 18.98 -12.27
N TYR A 70 4.01 19.77 -11.67
CA TYR A 70 4.93 19.35 -10.63
C TYR A 70 4.53 20.05 -9.32
N ILE A 71 4.04 19.26 -8.37
CA ILE A 71 3.73 19.73 -7.01
C ILE A 71 4.85 19.24 -6.09
N ARG A 72 5.43 20.14 -5.30
CA ARG A 72 6.40 19.78 -4.28
C ARG A 72 5.92 20.21 -2.90
N GLN A 73 5.97 19.29 -1.95
CA GLN A 73 5.74 19.63 -0.56
C GLN A 73 6.88 20.52 -0.03
N ALA A 74 6.54 21.65 0.53
CA ALA A 74 7.52 22.60 1.04
C ALA A 74 8.33 22.00 2.20
N ASP A 75 9.56 22.46 2.36
CA ASP A 75 10.44 21.98 3.42
C ASP A 75 9.84 22.30 4.80
N ALA A 76 10.10 21.45 5.78
CA ALA A 76 9.56 21.54 7.14
C ALA A 76 8.02 21.59 7.26
N THR A 77 7.29 21.30 6.21
CA THR A 77 5.83 21.14 6.25
C THR A 77 5.45 19.85 6.99
N PHE A 78 4.47 19.95 7.89
CA PHE A 78 3.85 18.83 8.61
C PHE A 78 2.38 18.77 8.24
N ASP A 79 2.09 18.48 6.97
CA ASP A 79 0.74 18.34 6.44
C ASP A 79 0.76 17.45 5.19
N ASN A 80 -0.39 17.01 4.72
CA ASN A 80 -0.53 16.25 3.47
C ASN A 80 -0.40 17.17 2.25
N VAL A 81 -0.21 16.62 1.07
CA VAL A 81 -0.42 17.37 -0.18
C VAL A 81 -1.92 17.44 -0.47
N PHE A 82 -2.61 16.29 -0.43
CA PHE A 82 -4.07 16.23 -0.58
C PHE A 82 -4.72 15.48 0.57
N ARG A 83 -5.85 16.01 1.03
CA ARG A 83 -6.69 15.38 2.04
C ARG A 83 -8.16 15.73 1.83
N ASN A 84 -9.07 14.85 2.21
CA ASN A 84 -10.48 15.22 2.20
C ASN A 84 -10.80 16.26 3.32
N GLU A 85 -11.65 17.23 3.02
CA GLU A 85 -11.85 18.45 3.84
C GLU A 85 -12.44 18.19 5.23
N ASN A 86 -13.23 17.11 5.37
CA ASN A 86 -13.85 16.75 6.64
C ASN A 86 -12.89 16.17 7.67
N MET A 87 -11.65 15.89 7.27
CA MET A 87 -10.65 15.37 8.17
C MET A 87 -9.94 16.50 8.91
N TYR A 88 -10.27 16.66 10.19
CA TYR A 88 -9.81 17.77 11.01
C TYR A 88 -8.34 17.72 11.42
N THR A 89 -7.78 18.91 11.67
CA THR A 89 -6.36 19.14 11.91
C THR A 89 -6.01 19.78 13.25
N ASP A 90 -6.89 19.74 14.24
CA ASP A 90 -6.58 20.31 15.57
C ASP A 90 -5.54 19.51 16.38
N GLY A 91 -4.45 19.10 15.68
CA GLY A 91 -3.39 18.29 16.25
C GLY A 91 -3.69 16.79 16.32
N PHE A 92 -4.94 16.39 16.13
CA PHE A 92 -5.37 14.99 16.06
C PHE A 92 -6.28 14.80 14.85
N ALA A 93 -6.05 13.71 14.12
CA ALA A 93 -7.02 13.27 13.15
C ALA A 93 -8.29 12.83 13.90
N THR A 94 -9.44 13.40 13.58
CA THR A 94 -10.71 12.93 14.09
C THR A 94 -11.48 12.24 12.98
N ALA A 95 -12.23 11.20 13.36
CA ALA A 95 -13.11 10.50 12.44
C ALA A 95 -14.03 11.50 11.73
N SER A 96 -13.93 11.55 10.43
CA SER A 96 -14.64 12.50 9.60
C SER A 96 -16.06 12.02 9.27
N LYS A 97 -16.94 12.94 8.98
CA LYS A 97 -18.19 12.61 8.28
C LYS A 97 -17.85 12.07 6.90
N GLU A 98 -18.66 11.14 6.40
CA GLU A 98 -18.48 10.57 5.08
C GLU A 98 -18.48 11.66 3.99
N GLN A 99 -17.51 11.55 3.10
CA GLN A 99 -17.45 12.29 1.85
C GLN A 99 -17.57 11.33 0.67
N ARG A 100 -17.80 11.86 -0.51
CA ARG A 100 -18.02 11.01 -1.68
C ARG A 100 -17.44 11.60 -2.96
N ASN A 101 -17.17 10.70 -3.91
CA ASN A 101 -16.81 11.05 -5.30
C ASN A 101 -15.62 12.02 -5.39
N ILE A 102 -14.47 11.66 -4.81
CA ILE A 102 -13.24 12.44 -4.89
C ILE A 102 -12.36 11.89 -5.99
N VAL A 103 -11.98 12.72 -6.96
CA VAL A 103 -11.11 12.34 -8.06
C VAL A 103 -9.82 13.17 -8.04
N ILE A 104 -8.68 12.47 -8.03
CA ILE A 104 -7.34 13.05 -8.19
C ILE A 104 -6.72 12.41 -9.44
N SER A 105 -6.52 13.17 -10.50
CA SER A 105 -6.01 12.61 -11.75
C SER A 105 -4.87 13.43 -12.35
N GLY A 106 -3.92 12.73 -12.97
CA GLY A 106 -2.85 13.34 -13.75
C GLY A 106 -3.14 13.34 -15.25
N VAL A 107 -2.65 14.35 -15.93
CA VAL A 107 -2.60 14.44 -17.38
C VAL A 107 -1.17 14.72 -17.81
N GLY A 108 -0.64 13.93 -18.74
CA GLY A 108 0.75 14.06 -19.17
C GLY A 108 1.74 13.73 -18.04
N ASN A 109 2.69 14.62 -17.78
CA ASN A 109 3.68 14.43 -16.71
C ASN A 109 3.20 15.08 -15.39
N ALA A 110 2.37 14.37 -14.65
CA ALA A 110 1.87 14.78 -13.34
C ALA A 110 2.74 14.17 -12.22
N VAL A 111 3.43 15.01 -11.45
CA VAL A 111 4.35 14.58 -10.40
C VAL A 111 3.99 15.24 -9.07
N ILE A 112 3.95 14.42 -8.02
CA ILE A 112 3.89 14.90 -6.62
C ILE A 112 5.20 14.50 -5.95
N ASP A 113 5.93 15.47 -5.44
CA ASP A 113 7.21 15.30 -4.75
C ASP A 113 7.02 15.58 -3.26
N GLY A 114 7.29 14.61 -2.42
CA GLY A 114 7.26 14.76 -0.96
C GLY A 114 8.33 15.71 -0.41
N GLY A 115 9.30 16.11 -1.23
CA GLY A 115 10.37 17.03 -0.83
C GLY A 115 11.34 16.41 0.18
N GLU A 116 12.03 17.26 0.93
CA GLU A 116 12.98 16.82 1.94
C GLU A 116 12.28 16.24 3.18
N PRO A 117 12.87 15.23 3.84
CA PRO A 117 12.37 14.72 5.10
C PRO A 117 12.29 15.83 6.16
N ASN A 118 11.16 15.93 6.87
CA ASN A 118 10.93 16.94 7.91
C ASN A 118 11.34 16.51 9.32
N GLY A 119 11.96 15.33 9.46
CA GLY A 119 12.41 14.76 10.73
C GLY A 119 11.31 14.11 11.58
N LEU A 120 10.06 14.13 11.14
CA LEU A 120 8.97 13.43 11.81
C LEU A 120 9.08 11.93 11.52
N THR A 121 8.99 11.12 12.58
CA THR A 121 8.99 9.65 12.52
C THR A 121 7.86 9.11 13.38
N GLU A 122 7.50 7.86 13.21
CA GLU A 122 6.52 7.20 14.09
C GLU A 122 6.87 7.36 15.58
N LYS A 123 8.14 7.26 15.94
CA LYS A 123 8.61 7.39 17.33
C LYS A 123 8.50 8.81 17.87
N THR A 124 8.66 9.83 17.03
CA THR A 124 8.58 11.24 17.43
C THR A 124 7.16 11.76 17.40
N SER A 125 6.31 11.26 16.52
CA SER A 125 4.91 11.66 16.38
C SER A 125 4.01 11.34 17.57
N LEU A 126 4.43 10.40 18.41
CA LEU A 126 3.70 9.99 19.63
C LEU A 126 4.06 10.81 20.86
N LYS A 127 4.94 11.79 20.75
CA LYS A 127 5.36 12.67 21.83
C LYS A 127 4.53 13.93 21.87
N ASP A 128 4.23 14.41 23.09
CA ASP A 128 3.50 15.65 23.30
C ASP A 128 4.10 16.81 22.50
N GLY A 129 3.25 17.55 21.81
CA GLY A 129 3.63 18.72 21.05
C GLY A 129 4.16 18.44 19.64
N ASN A 130 4.29 17.20 19.21
CA ASN A 130 4.68 16.89 17.83
C ASN A 130 3.45 16.68 16.93
N PRO A 131 3.54 17.08 15.65
CA PRO A 131 2.54 16.74 14.65
C PRO A 131 2.35 15.22 14.53
N HIS A 132 1.17 14.83 14.13
CA HIS A 132 0.84 13.42 13.94
C HIS A 132 1.50 12.88 12.67
N ILE A 133 1.99 11.63 12.69
CA ILE A 133 2.73 11.04 11.54
C ILE A 133 1.89 10.96 10.26
N VAL A 134 0.57 10.81 10.36
CA VAL A 134 -0.32 10.79 9.18
C VAL A 134 -0.29 12.07 8.37
N TRP A 135 0.20 13.18 8.94
CA TRP A 135 0.43 14.40 8.19
C TRP A 135 1.64 14.33 7.24
N ASN A 136 2.44 13.28 7.32
CA ASN A 136 3.49 12.99 6.35
C ASN A 136 3.01 12.14 5.16
N ASN A 137 1.77 11.65 5.17
CA ASN A 137 1.20 10.99 3.98
C ASN A 137 1.05 12.02 2.86
N THR A 138 1.35 11.62 1.64
CA THR A 138 1.21 12.53 0.50
C THR A 138 -0.25 12.75 0.15
N ILE A 139 -1.03 11.67 0.04
CA ILE A 139 -2.48 11.69 -0.16
C ILE A 139 -3.13 10.91 0.99
N LEU A 140 -4.05 11.54 1.71
CA LEU A 140 -4.78 10.92 2.80
C LEU A 140 -6.28 11.06 2.58
N LEU A 141 -6.98 9.95 2.37
CA LEU A 141 -8.44 9.92 2.32
C LEU A 141 -8.99 9.08 3.46
N HIS A 142 -9.85 9.69 4.26
CA HIS A 142 -10.50 9.05 5.39
C HIS A 142 -12.02 9.15 5.26
N ASN A 143 -12.70 7.99 5.28
CA ASN A 143 -14.17 7.92 5.22
C ASN A 143 -14.72 8.51 3.90
N VAL A 144 -14.27 7.98 2.78
CA VAL A 144 -14.68 8.45 1.44
C VAL A 144 -15.35 7.31 0.68
N ASP A 145 -16.58 7.53 0.23
CA ASP A 145 -17.31 6.61 -0.64
C ASP A 145 -17.27 7.10 -2.10
N GLY A 146 -16.67 6.29 -2.96
CA GLY A 146 -16.38 6.65 -4.35
C GLY A 146 -15.14 7.54 -4.47
N PHE A 147 -14.06 6.99 -5.02
CA PHE A 147 -12.85 7.77 -5.29
C PHE A 147 -12.11 7.24 -6.53
N VAL A 148 -11.34 8.11 -7.15
CA VAL A 148 -10.39 7.75 -8.22
C VAL A 148 -9.07 8.47 -7.98
N ILE A 149 -7.96 7.72 -7.99
CA ILE A 149 -6.59 8.27 -7.99
C ILE A 149 -5.87 7.65 -9.17
N GLU A 150 -5.45 8.46 -10.14
CA GLU A 150 -4.90 7.90 -11.37
C GLU A 150 -3.87 8.77 -12.08
N ASN A 151 -3.00 8.11 -12.86
CA ASN A 151 -2.05 8.75 -13.78
C ASN A 151 -1.08 9.73 -13.10
N ILE A 152 -0.52 9.36 -11.94
CA ILE A 152 0.33 10.22 -11.12
C ILE A 152 1.65 9.51 -10.82
N LYS A 153 2.75 10.24 -10.89
CA LYS A 153 4.02 9.83 -10.30
C LYS A 153 4.19 10.48 -8.92
N ILE A 154 4.47 9.69 -7.88
CA ILE A 154 4.80 10.17 -6.54
C ILE A 154 6.27 9.85 -6.25
N ILE A 155 7.03 10.86 -5.84
CA ILE A 155 8.46 10.72 -5.54
C ILE A 155 8.76 11.27 -4.15
N ASN A 156 9.81 10.76 -3.52
CA ASN A 156 10.34 11.25 -2.24
C ASN A 156 9.26 11.37 -1.14
N GLN A 157 8.28 10.46 -1.11
CA GLN A 157 7.27 10.46 -0.05
C GLN A 157 7.93 10.30 1.32
N ARG A 158 7.46 11.09 2.31
CA ARG A 158 8.05 11.15 3.65
C ARG A 158 7.57 10.03 4.57
N TRP A 159 6.44 9.43 4.23
CA TRP A 159 5.76 8.33 4.92
C TRP A 159 4.99 7.53 3.87
N TRP A 160 3.84 6.94 4.16
CA TRP A 160 3.00 6.31 3.15
C TRP A 160 2.54 7.34 2.10
N ALA A 161 2.75 7.02 0.82
CA ALA A 161 2.43 7.99 -0.22
C ALA A 161 0.92 8.17 -0.38
N ILE A 162 0.16 7.07 -0.48
CA ILE A 162 -1.30 7.09 -0.55
C ILE A 162 -1.83 6.27 0.62
N ASP A 163 -2.56 6.90 1.52
CA ASP A 163 -3.17 6.26 2.69
C ASP A 163 -4.68 6.42 2.66
N LEU A 164 -5.38 5.28 2.61
CA LEU A 164 -6.84 5.22 2.51
C LEU A 164 -7.40 4.47 3.71
N ILE A 165 -8.31 5.11 4.44
CA ILE A 165 -8.92 4.56 5.66
C ILE A 165 -10.43 4.71 5.54
N TYR A 166 -11.20 3.63 5.71
CA TYR A 166 -12.64 3.60 5.44
C TYR A 166 -13.00 4.17 4.05
N ALA A 167 -12.13 3.96 3.07
CA ALA A 167 -12.38 4.35 1.70
C ALA A 167 -13.02 3.19 0.95
N THR A 168 -14.09 3.47 0.20
CA THR A 168 -14.90 2.44 -0.44
C THR A 168 -15.24 2.78 -1.89
N ASN A 169 -15.58 1.76 -2.68
CA ASN A 169 -16.06 1.93 -4.05
C ASN A 169 -15.09 2.75 -4.92
N GLY A 170 -13.80 2.40 -4.90
CA GLY A 170 -12.76 3.22 -5.48
C GLY A 170 -11.86 2.53 -6.50
N ARG A 171 -11.12 3.35 -7.23
CA ARG A 171 -10.13 2.91 -8.20
C ARG A 171 -8.83 3.66 -8.05
N ILE A 172 -7.73 2.91 -8.09
CA ILE A 172 -6.36 3.44 -8.16
C ILE A 172 -5.73 2.82 -9.39
N ASP A 173 -5.25 3.66 -10.30
CA ASP A 173 -4.75 3.16 -11.59
C ASP A 173 -3.59 4.00 -12.12
N ASN A 174 -2.58 3.32 -12.67
CA ASN A 174 -1.42 3.94 -13.29
C ASN A 174 -0.70 4.93 -12.38
N ILE A 175 -0.22 4.41 -11.24
CA ILE A 175 0.60 5.15 -10.27
C ILE A 175 2.03 4.65 -10.33
N THR A 176 2.98 5.58 -10.36
CA THR A 176 4.41 5.27 -10.24
C THR A 176 4.97 5.84 -8.95
N PHE A 177 5.62 5.01 -8.15
CA PHE A 177 6.36 5.41 -6.96
C PHE A 177 7.87 5.43 -7.23
N ASP A 178 8.59 6.41 -6.70
CA ASP A 178 10.05 6.51 -6.85
C ASP A 178 10.65 7.01 -5.53
N ALA A 179 10.63 6.13 -4.54
CA ALA A 179 11.26 6.34 -3.25
C ALA A 179 12.75 5.98 -3.36
N LYS A 180 13.62 6.97 -3.37
CA LYS A 180 15.08 6.78 -3.52
C LYS A 180 15.79 6.51 -2.22
N ASP A 181 15.24 6.99 -1.12
CA ASP A 181 15.84 6.87 0.20
C ASP A 181 15.24 5.68 0.94
N ASN A 182 16.08 4.93 1.63
CA ASN A 182 15.63 3.84 2.50
C ASN A 182 15.11 4.42 3.83
N ILE A 183 13.99 5.11 3.76
CA ILE A 183 13.30 5.66 4.94
C ILE A 183 12.29 4.61 5.43
N PRO A 184 12.32 4.21 6.71
CA PRO A 184 11.32 3.29 7.25
C PRO A 184 9.90 3.79 7.06
N ASN A 185 8.99 2.90 6.69
CA ASN A 185 7.59 3.19 6.39
C ASN A 185 7.39 4.17 5.20
N GLN A 186 8.26 4.12 4.22
CA GLN A 186 8.11 4.85 2.96
C GLN A 186 7.35 3.97 1.97
N ASP A 187 6.11 3.60 2.35
CA ASP A 187 5.22 2.74 1.56
C ASP A 187 4.67 3.50 0.34
N GLY A 188 4.23 2.76 -0.67
CA GLY A 188 3.56 3.34 -1.83
C GLY A 188 2.08 3.56 -1.58
N LEU A 189 1.29 2.50 -1.56
CA LEU A 189 -0.16 2.54 -1.38
C LEU A 189 -0.56 1.71 -0.18
N ASP A 190 -1.30 2.30 0.76
CA ASP A 190 -1.92 1.63 1.89
C ASP A 190 -3.45 1.68 1.85
N LEU A 191 -4.07 0.50 1.85
CA LEU A 191 -5.50 0.33 2.11
C LEU A 191 -5.67 -0.15 3.55
N ARG A 192 -6.33 0.67 4.37
CA ARG A 192 -6.43 0.44 5.81
C ARG A 192 -7.81 -0.06 6.22
N CYS A 193 -8.07 -0.06 7.51
CA CYS A 193 -9.33 -0.51 8.09
C CYS A 193 -10.56 0.04 7.37
N GLY A 194 -11.53 -0.83 7.08
CA GLY A 194 -12.79 -0.48 6.46
C GLY A 194 -12.72 -0.23 4.94
N CYS A 195 -11.56 -0.44 4.32
CA CYS A 195 -11.43 -0.32 2.87
C CYS A 195 -12.02 -1.53 2.16
N HIS A 196 -12.97 -1.32 1.23
CA HIS A 196 -13.55 -2.40 0.45
C HIS A 196 -14.11 -1.93 -0.90
N ASN A 197 -14.38 -2.89 -1.79
CA ASN A 197 -14.82 -2.63 -3.17
C ASN A 197 -13.83 -1.75 -3.94
N ILE A 198 -12.55 -2.11 -3.93
CA ILE A 198 -11.48 -1.29 -4.50
C ILE A 198 -10.75 -2.06 -5.59
N SER A 199 -10.50 -1.38 -6.70
CA SER A 199 -9.64 -1.85 -7.78
C SER A 199 -8.33 -1.07 -7.79
N VAL A 200 -7.21 -1.79 -7.70
CA VAL A 200 -5.84 -1.28 -7.82
C VAL A 200 -5.21 -1.90 -9.06
N SER A 201 -4.70 -1.09 -9.97
CA SER A 201 -4.08 -1.59 -11.19
C SER A 201 -2.93 -0.71 -11.68
N ASN A 202 -1.99 -1.33 -12.41
CA ASN A 202 -0.88 -0.61 -13.05
C ASN A 202 -0.06 0.21 -12.05
N ILE A 203 0.48 -0.47 -11.04
CA ILE A 203 1.36 0.15 -10.04
C ILE A 203 2.82 -0.15 -10.41
N PHE A 204 3.64 0.89 -10.46
CA PHE A 204 5.01 0.80 -10.92
C PHE A 204 6.01 1.40 -9.94
N GLY A 205 7.26 0.95 -10.01
CA GLY A 205 8.40 1.63 -9.41
C GLY A 205 8.90 1.03 -8.10
N GLN A 206 9.29 1.89 -7.17
CA GLN A 206 9.98 1.48 -5.95
C GLN A 206 9.44 2.19 -4.72
N ALA A 207 9.28 1.44 -3.63
CA ALA A 207 8.99 1.95 -2.29
C ALA A 207 10.14 1.61 -1.31
N GLY A 208 10.31 2.40 -0.29
CA GLY A 208 11.28 2.13 0.78
C GLY A 208 10.82 1.02 1.74
N ASP A 209 9.50 0.87 1.91
CA ASP A 209 8.84 -0.20 2.67
C ASP A 209 7.91 -1.00 1.73
N ASP A 210 6.67 -1.31 2.06
CA ASP A 210 5.76 -2.05 1.17
C ASP A 210 5.32 -1.19 -0.04
N LEU A 211 5.34 -1.75 -1.27
CA LEU A 211 4.91 -0.97 -2.45
C LEU A 211 3.38 -0.86 -2.52
N VAL A 212 2.66 -1.94 -2.23
CA VAL A 212 1.21 -1.96 -2.05
C VAL A 212 0.88 -2.75 -0.80
N ALA A 213 0.15 -2.16 0.14
CA ALA A 213 -0.22 -2.80 1.39
C ALA A 213 -1.73 -2.74 1.67
N LEU A 214 -2.29 -3.87 2.09
CA LEU A 214 -3.57 -3.96 2.77
C LEU A 214 -3.26 -4.15 4.25
N SER A 215 -3.59 -3.18 5.10
CA SER A 215 -3.10 -3.12 6.48
C SER A 215 -4.24 -2.87 7.48
N GLY A 216 -4.93 -3.93 7.87
CA GLY A 216 -5.98 -3.91 8.88
C GLY A 216 -5.41 -3.96 10.30
N PHE A 217 -4.98 -2.83 10.84
CA PHE A 217 -4.34 -2.74 12.17
C PHE A 217 -5.13 -1.82 13.11
N MET A 218 -6.17 -2.36 13.75
CA MET A 218 -7.05 -1.60 14.65
C MET A 218 -6.29 -0.84 15.74
N GLY A 219 -5.27 -1.43 16.31
CA GLY A 219 -4.47 -0.79 17.36
C GLY A 219 -3.76 0.47 16.87
N PHE A 220 -3.38 0.51 15.61
CA PHE A 220 -2.77 1.68 14.98
C PHE A 220 -3.81 2.78 14.77
N GLU A 221 -4.96 2.49 14.16
CA GLU A 221 -6.03 3.45 13.95
C GLU A 221 -6.59 4.04 15.24
N LYS A 222 -6.70 3.23 16.30
CA LYS A 222 -7.10 3.72 17.63
C LYS A 222 -6.11 4.75 18.19
N ARG A 223 -4.83 4.52 18.05
CA ARG A 223 -3.81 5.49 18.50
C ARG A 223 -3.86 6.79 17.73
N LEU A 224 -4.28 6.74 16.48
CA LEU A 224 -4.41 7.88 15.60
C LEU A 224 -5.73 8.63 15.75
N GLY A 225 -6.70 8.09 16.51
CA GLY A 225 -8.05 8.66 16.61
C GLY A 225 -8.87 8.55 15.32
N LEU A 226 -8.51 7.60 14.43
CA LEU A 226 -9.11 7.45 13.10
C LEU A 226 -10.22 6.42 13.03
N VAL A 227 -10.54 5.74 14.14
CA VAL A 227 -11.58 4.71 14.17
C VAL A 227 -12.97 5.32 14.11
N ILE A 228 -13.81 4.77 13.24
CA ILE A 228 -15.26 5.04 13.19
C ILE A 228 -15.95 3.80 13.73
N ASP A 229 -16.52 3.90 14.94
CA ASP A 229 -17.06 2.75 15.66
C ASP A 229 -18.25 2.11 14.95
N GLU A 230 -19.06 2.89 14.25
CA GLU A 230 -20.26 2.44 13.56
C GLU A 230 -20.00 1.80 12.19
N LYS A 231 -18.80 1.93 11.65
CA LYS A 231 -18.44 1.35 10.33
C LYS A 231 -17.80 -0.02 10.46
N ASP A 232 -17.98 -0.82 9.42
CA ASP A 232 -17.23 -2.05 9.22
C ASP A 232 -15.73 -1.72 9.12
N LYS A 233 -14.92 -2.56 9.75
CA LYS A 233 -13.47 -2.38 9.84
C LYS A 233 -12.69 -3.38 8.97
N ASP A 234 -13.40 -4.34 8.42
CA ASP A 234 -12.82 -5.39 7.58
C ASP A 234 -12.33 -4.83 6.23
N ILE A 235 -11.35 -5.50 5.65
CA ILE A 235 -10.84 -5.21 4.31
C ILE A 235 -11.28 -6.34 3.40
N TYR A 236 -12.05 -6.03 2.36
CA TYR A 236 -12.57 -7.08 1.48
C TYR A 236 -12.94 -6.57 0.08
N ASN A 237 -13.16 -7.52 -0.83
CA ASN A 237 -13.48 -7.25 -2.23
C ASN A 237 -12.49 -6.25 -2.85
N VAL A 238 -11.20 -6.58 -2.73
CA VAL A 238 -10.09 -5.79 -3.29
C VAL A 238 -9.42 -6.58 -4.41
N THR A 239 -9.21 -5.94 -5.54
CA THR A 239 -8.47 -6.52 -6.65
C THR A 239 -7.21 -5.71 -6.91
N ILE A 240 -6.05 -6.36 -6.91
CA ILE A 240 -4.73 -5.78 -7.22
C ILE A 240 -4.20 -6.44 -8.48
N ARG A 241 -3.92 -5.67 -9.53
CA ARG A 241 -3.44 -6.19 -10.81
C ARG A 241 -2.27 -5.39 -11.37
N ASN A 242 -1.35 -6.12 -12.01
CA ASN A 242 -0.22 -5.54 -12.73
C ASN A 242 0.61 -4.58 -11.85
N VAL A 243 1.26 -5.16 -10.83
CA VAL A 243 2.23 -4.47 -9.98
C VAL A 243 3.63 -4.84 -10.48
N VAL A 244 4.37 -3.85 -11.00
CA VAL A 244 5.71 -4.03 -11.54
C VAL A 244 6.66 -3.11 -10.82
N GLY A 245 7.39 -3.65 -9.86
CA GLY A 245 8.23 -2.81 -9.02
C GLY A 245 8.96 -3.58 -7.94
N THR A 246 9.51 -2.87 -6.99
CA THR A 246 10.25 -3.46 -5.89
C THR A 246 10.01 -2.72 -4.58
N SER A 247 10.34 -3.39 -3.49
CA SER A 247 10.48 -2.84 -2.16
C SER A 247 11.94 -2.90 -1.74
N VAL A 248 12.45 -1.87 -1.09
CA VAL A 248 13.84 -1.88 -0.62
C VAL A 248 14.07 -2.92 0.47
N THR A 249 13.09 -3.15 1.36
CA THR A 249 13.30 -4.00 2.54
C THR A 249 12.12 -4.89 2.93
N LYS A 250 10.94 -4.72 2.34
CA LYS A 250 9.71 -5.38 2.81
C LYS A 250 9.04 -6.23 1.73
N ALA A 251 7.82 -5.88 1.33
CA ALA A 251 7.11 -6.65 0.32
C ALA A 251 6.70 -5.78 -0.87
N VAL A 252 6.63 -6.39 -2.06
CA VAL A 252 6.01 -5.69 -3.20
C VAL A 252 4.51 -5.59 -2.98
N VAL A 253 3.86 -6.67 -2.50
CA VAL A 253 2.46 -6.64 -2.05
C VAL A 253 2.37 -7.26 -0.66
N ALA A 254 1.82 -6.54 0.31
CA ALA A 254 1.59 -7.00 1.68
C ALA A 254 0.10 -7.05 2.01
N LEU A 255 -0.37 -8.18 2.50
CA LEU A 255 -1.74 -8.43 2.93
C LEU A 255 -1.74 -8.75 4.42
N ARG A 256 -2.16 -7.82 5.28
CA ARG A 256 -1.99 -7.94 6.74
C ARG A 256 -3.24 -7.55 7.50
N ASN A 257 -3.61 -8.33 8.50
CA ASN A 257 -4.71 -8.02 9.41
C ASN A 257 -4.42 -8.51 10.82
N HIS A 258 -4.84 -7.72 11.81
CA HIS A 258 -4.70 -8.00 13.24
C HIS A 258 -5.97 -7.57 13.99
N ASP A 259 -6.05 -7.93 15.29
CA ASP A 259 -7.03 -7.38 16.22
C ASP A 259 -8.49 -7.54 15.76
N GLU A 260 -8.83 -8.75 15.29
CA GLU A 260 -10.19 -9.14 14.86
C GLU A 260 -10.64 -8.58 13.49
N ILE A 261 -9.83 -7.75 12.85
CA ILE A 261 -10.13 -7.32 11.48
C ILE A 261 -9.97 -8.50 10.54
N LYS A 262 -10.96 -8.69 9.68
CA LYS A 262 -10.89 -9.71 8.63
C LYS A 262 -10.34 -9.12 7.34
N LEU A 263 -9.64 -9.99 6.62
CA LEU A 263 -9.12 -9.71 5.29
C LEU A 263 -9.57 -10.84 4.37
N TYR A 264 -10.47 -10.56 3.44
CA TYR A 264 -11.07 -11.60 2.61
C TYR A 264 -11.55 -11.11 1.25
N ASP A 265 -11.79 -12.06 0.33
CA ASP A 265 -12.18 -11.77 -1.06
C ASP A 265 -11.18 -10.82 -1.74
N VAL A 266 -9.87 -11.14 -1.61
CA VAL A 266 -8.79 -10.36 -2.21
C VAL A 266 -8.17 -11.13 -3.36
N THR A 267 -8.04 -10.48 -4.50
CA THR A 267 -7.33 -11.02 -5.67
C THR A 267 -6.07 -10.20 -5.93
N VAL A 268 -4.93 -10.89 -6.01
CA VAL A 268 -3.64 -10.33 -6.43
C VAL A 268 -3.22 -11.05 -7.70
N ASP A 269 -3.14 -10.36 -8.83
CA ASP A 269 -2.84 -10.97 -10.13
C ASP A 269 -1.80 -10.17 -10.91
N GLY A 270 -0.67 -10.79 -11.18
CA GLY A 270 0.44 -10.16 -11.91
C GLY A 270 1.29 -9.25 -11.04
N VAL A 271 2.18 -9.85 -10.24
CA VAL A 271 3.20 -9.12 -9.47
C VAL A 271 4.58 -9.48 -10.00
N THR A 272 5.31 -8.50 -10.46
CA THR A 272 6.68 -8.67 -10.98
C THR A 272 7.65 -7.86 -10.16
N ASP A 273 8.58 -8.55 -9.51
CA ASP A 273 9.70 -7.92 -8.83
C ASP A 273 10.74 -7.45 -9.85
N THR A 274 11.15 -6.19 -9.72
CA THR A 274 12.17 -5.55 -10.56
C THR A 274 13.47 -5.26 -9.83
N SER A 275 13.68 -5.85 -8.65
CA SER A 275 14.92 -5.69 -7.89
C SER A 275 16.13 -6.21 -8.68
N GLY A 276 17.25 -5.52 -8.53
CA GLY A 276 18.53 -5.88 -9.15
C GLY A 276 19.47 -6.57 -8.17
N ASP A 277 20.68 -6.90 -8.65
CA ASP A 277 21.72 -7.59 -7.88
C ASP A 277 22.40 -6.73 -6.79
N GLU A 278 21.93 -5.52 -6.56
CA GLU A 278 22.49 -4.64 -5.54
C GLU A 278 22.13 -5.15 -4.13
N LYS A 279 23.17 -5.52 -3.37
CA LYS A 279 22.98 -6.02 -2.00
C LYS A 279 22.30 -4.99 -1.11
N GLY A 280 21.23 -5.41 -0.47
CA GLY A 280 20.52 -4.62 0.54
C GLY A 280 19.29 -3.86 0.05
N ASN A 281 18.97 -3.94 -1.25
CA ASN A 281 17.81 -3.29 -1.85
C ASN A 281 16.84 -4.31 -2.46
N ASN A 282 16.67 -5.45 -1.82
CA ASN A 282 15.83 -6.52 -2.31
C ASN A 282 14.63 -6.74 -1.40
N PRO A 283 13.45 -7.03 -1.95
CA PRO A 283 12.28 -7.31 -1.16
C PRO A 283 12.50 -8.56 -0.28
N TYR A 284 11.91 -8.52 0.89
CA TYR A 284 11.87 -9.68 1.78
C TYR A 284 10.95 -10.77 1.22
N ALA A 285 9.82 -10.33 0.65
CA ALA A 285 8.88 -11.17 -0.08
C ALA A 285 8.23 -10.39 -1.23
N ILE A 286 7.84 -11.08 -2.30
CA ILE A 286 7.11 -10.43 -3.39
C ILE A 286 5.65 -10.28 -3.00
N VAL A 287 4.99 -11.34 -2.55
CA VAL A 287 3.67 -11.27 -1.92
C VAL A 287 3.78 -11.83 -0.51
N ARG A 288 3.42 -11.03 0.48
CA ARG A 288 3.37 -11.44 1.89
C ARG A 288 1.94 -11.45 2.40
N VAL A 289 1.53 -12.53 3.04
CA VAL A 289 0.25 -12.63 3.73
C VAL A 289 0.49 -12.77 5.22
N GLY A 290 -0.04 -11.84 6.00
CA GLY A 290 0.14 -11.80 7.44
C GLY A 290 1.44 -11.17 7.91
N GLN A 291 1.50 -10.95 9.20
CA GLN A 291 2.68 -10.50 9.94
C GLN A 291 2.46 -10.74 11.43
N LYS A 292 3.36 -11.47 12.06
CA LYS A 292 3.24 -11.86 13.47
C LYS A 292 4.22 -11.11 14.40
N THR A 293 4.69 -9.94 14.00
CA THR A 293 5.83 -9.27 14.65
C THR A 293 5.49 -8.31 15.77
N TYR A 294 4.25 -7.89 15.91
CA TYR A 294 3.90 -6.88 16.91
C TYR A 294 3.45 -7.55 18.21
N SER A 295 4.24 -7.44 19.26
CA SER A 295 3.97 -8.04 20.57
C SER A 295 2.68 -7.55 21.26
N ASN A 296 2.12 -6.45 20.79
CA ASN A 296 0.97 -5.78 21.40
C ASN A 296 -0.33 -5.95 20.61
N VAL A 297 -0.32 -6.78 19.58
CA VAL A 297 -1.49 -7.01 18.73
C VAL A 297 -1.89 -8.48 18.79
N ARG A 298 -3.17 -8.74 18.68
CA ARG A 298 -3.68 -10.09 18.51
C ARG A 298 -3.48 -10.50 17.04
N PRO A 299 -2.68 -11.53 16.75
CA PRO A 299 -2.55 -12.02 15.37
C PRO A 299 -3.89 -12.54 14.86
N SER A 300 -4.04 -12.58 13.53
CA SER A 300 -5.23 -13.19 12.90
C SER A 300 -5.38 -14.66 13.31
N ILE A 301 -6.61 -15.07 13.56
CA ILE A 301 -6.98 -16.47 13.81
C ILE A 301 -7.65 -17.08 12.58
N LEU A 302 -7.88 -18.38 12.61
CA LEU A 302 -8.51 -19.10 11.50
C LEU A 302 -9.86 -18.47 11.11
N GLY A 303 -10.03 -18.21 9.83
CA GLY A 303 -11.21 -17.56 9.25
C GLY A 303 -11.12 -16.04 9.13
N GLU A 304 -10.15 -15.38 9.75
CA GLU A 304 -9.96 -13.93 9.62
C GLU A 304 -9.19 -13.54 8.37
N THR A 305 -8.34 -14.43 7.82
CA THR A 305 -7.70 -14.24 6.52
C THR A 305 -8.17 -15.37 5.60
N SER A 306 -9.02 -15.05 4.63
CA SER A 306 -9.67 -16.09 3.81
C SER A 306 -9.99 -15.63 2.40
N ARG A 307 -10.16 -16.59 1.50
CA ARG A 307 -10.49 -16.33 0.09
C ARG A 307 -9.54 -15.32 -0.55
N ILE A 308 -8.24 -15.59 -0.34
CA ILE A 308 -7.14 -14.84 -0.94
C ILE A 308 -6.70 -15.59 -2.19
N PHE A 309 -6.75 -14.91 -3.33
CA PHE A 309 -6.38 -15.48 -4.62
C PHE A 309 -5.13 -14.75 -5.15
N ILE A 310 -3.98 -15.44 -5.14
CA ILE A 310 -2.70 -14.92 -5.62
C ILE A 310 -2.35 -15.65 -6.90
N ASN A 311 -2.08 -14.91 -7.97
CA ASN A 311 -1.78 -15.48 -9.27
C ASN A 311 -0.68 -14.68 -10.00
N ASN A 312 0.14 -15.37 -10.81
CA ASN A 312 1.16 -14.75 -11.65
C ASN A 312 2.18 -13.92 -10.86
N VAL A 313 2.90 -14.57 -9.94
CA VAL A 313 3.97 -13.93 -9.15
C VAL A 313 5.32 -14.24 -9.77
N HIS A 314 6.08 -13.20 -10.10
CA HIS A 314 7.44 -13.30 -10.64
C HIS A 314 8.45 -12.69 -9.65
N ALA A 315 9.24 -13.55 -9.01
CA ALA A 315 10.25 -13.16 -8.03
C ALA A 315 11.64 -13.13 -8.67
N ALA A 316 12.28 -11.97 -8.66
CA ALA A 316 13.69 -11.84 -8.95
C ALA A 316 14.53 -12.20 -7.71
N HIS A 317 14.14 -11.71 -6.55
CA HIS A 317 14.79 -11.96 -5.25
C HIS A 317 13.74 -12.29 -4.16
N GLY A 318 14.19 -12.57 -2.95
CA GLY A 318 13.33 -12.82 -1.79
C GLY A 318 12.45 -14.07 -1.91
N ASP A 319 11.42 -14.14 -1.12
CA ASP A 319 10.40 -15.18 -1.21
C ASP A 319 9.31 -14.76 -2.19
N ALA A 320 8.97 -15.59 -3.17
CA ALA A 320 7.88 -15.22 -4.08
C ALA A 320 6.55 -15.07 -3.33
N VAL A 321 6.20 -16.03 -2.47
CA VAL A 321 5.05 -15.92 -1.57
C VAL A 321 5.45 -16.34 -0.16
N LEU A 322 5.19 -15.45 0.81
CA LEU A 322 5.45 -15.68 2.22
C LEU A 322 4.16 -15.60 3.02
N ILE A 323 3.83 -16.66 3.75
CA ILE A 323 2.64 -16.73 4.61
C ILE A 323 3.08 -16.66 6.08
N ASN A 324 2.69 -15.61 6.76
CA ASN A 324 2.92 -15.39 8.19
C ASN A 324 1.61 -15.19 8.97
N ALA A 325 0.52 -15.79 8.52
CA ALA A 325 -0.80 -15.71 9.15
C ALA A 325 -1.55 -17.04 9.05
N THR A 326 -2.67 -17.12 9.75
CA THR A 326 -3.66 -18.15 9.43
C THR A 326 -4.32 -17.82 8.09
N LEU A 327 -4.40 -18.79 7.19
CA LEU A 327 -4.99 -18.61 5.87
C LEU A 327 -5.95 -19.75 5.56
N CYS A 328 -7.16 -19.46 5.10
CA CYS A 328 -8.09 -20.50 4.68
C CYS A 328 -8.78 -20.20 3.35
N ASP A 329 -9.32 -21.26 2.74
CA ASP A 329 -10.11 -21.22 1.50
C ASP A 329 -9.44 -20.40 0.37
N SER A 330 -8.14 -20.59 0.17
CA SER A 330 -7.32 -19.71 -0.65
C SER A 330 -6.56 -20.47 -1.73
N ARG A 331 -6.22 -19.77 -2.80
CA ARG A 331 -5.46 -20.32 -3.91
C ARG A 331 -4.31 -19.44 -4.31
N ILE A 332 -3.14 -20.04 -4.47
CA ILE A 332 -1.91 -19.41 -4.93
C ILE A 332 -1.45 -20.16 -6.17
N SER A 333 -1.21 -19.46 -7.27
CA SER A 333 -0.93 -20.13 -8.54
C SER A 333 0.04 -19.36 -9.42
N ASN A 334 0.72 -20.08 -10.32
CA ASN A 334 1.62 -19.52 -11.32
C ASN A 334 2.73 -18.67 -10.71
N ILE A 335 3.61 -19.32 -9.95
CA ILE A 335 4.77 -18.71 -9.31
C ILE A 335 6.00 -18.98 -10.17
N PHE A 336 6.68 -17.93 -10.59
CA PHE A 336 7.98 -18.01 -11.23
C PHE A 336 9.07 -17.45 -10.33
N CYS A 337 10.13 -18.22 -10.12
CA CYS A 337 11.31 -17.81 -9.38
C CYS A 337 12.52 -17.72 -10.30
N ALA A 338 13.08 -16.53 -10.41
CA ALA A 338 14.38 -16.34 -11.05
C ALA A 338 15.49 -16.97 -10.21
N LYS A 339 16.71 -16.97 -10.77
CA LYS A 339 17.88 -17.61 -10.19
C LYS A 339 18.20 -17.16 -8.76
N GLU A 340 18.04 -15.89 -8.48
CA GLU A 340 18.40 -15.24 -7.20
C GLU A 340 17.23 -15.20 -6.21
N ALA A 341 16.05 -15.63 -6.61
CA ALA A 341 14.90 -15.77 -5.69
C ALA A 341 15.20 -16.82 -4.62
N ARG A 342 14.84 -16.53 -3.37
CA ARG A 342 15.11 -17.41 -2.23
C ARG A 342 14.24 -18.66 -2.26
N THR A 343 12.93 -18.50 -2.25
CA THR A 343 11.95 -19.60 -2.30
C THR A 343 10.73 -19.21 -3.13
N ALA A 344 10.00 -20.20 -3.62
CA ALA A 344 8.72 -19.96 -4.27
C ALA A 344 7.59 -19.80 -3.25
N PHE A 345 7.62 -20.56 -2.17
CA PHE A 345 6.62 -20.51 -1.12
C PHE A 345 7.27 -20.76 0.24
N SER A 346 6.99 -19.91 1.22
CA SER A 346 7.58 -20.00 2.54
C SER A 346 6.57 -19.66 3.64
N THR A 347 6.73 -20.35 4.78
CA THR A 347 6.06 -19.98 6.05
C THR A 347 7.08 -19.58 7.11
N ARG A 348 8.33 -19.29 6.71
CA ARG A 348 9.39 -18.92 7.63
C ARG A 348 9.00 -17.73 8.49
N SER A 349 9.58 -17.67 9.67
CA SER A 349 9.44 -16.51 10.54
C SER A 349 9.98 -15.25 9.85
N ASP A 350 9.30 -14.14 10.02
CA ASP A 350 9.82 -12.86 9.61
C ASP A 350 10.98 -12.40 10.54
N TRP A 351 11.47 -11.18 10.35
CA TRP A 351 12.64 -10.64 11.06
C TRP A 351 12.57 -10.67 12.60
N ALA A 352 11.41 -10.86 13.19
CA ALA A 352 11.20 -10.67 14.63
C ALA A 352 11.59 -11.87 15.48
N LYS A 353 12.13 -12.93 14.89
CA LYS A 353 12.48 -14.20 15.56
C LYS A 353 11.33 -14.82 16.35
N VAL A 354 10.11 -14.38 16.13
CA VAL A 354 8.91 -15.01 16.66
C VAL A 354 8.56 -16.13 15.70
N LYS A 355 8.55 -17.37 16.16
CA LYS A 355 8.03 -18.48 15.36
C LYS A 355 6.57 -18.20 15.04
N ALA A 356 6.33 -17.67 13.87
CA ALA A 356 5.00 -17.43 13.35
C ALA A 356 4.54 -18.72 12.72
N GLY A 357 3.83 -19.56 13.45
CA GLY A 357 3.17 -20.67 12.80
C GLY A 357 2.12 -20.14 11.87
N ALA A 358 2.32 -20.33 10.57
CA ALA A 358 1.26 -20.15 9.60
C ALA A 358 0.38 -21.39 9.64
N TYR A 359 -0.86 -21.24 10.05
CA TYR A 359 -1.86 -22.29 9.96
C TYR A 359 -2.66 -22.10 8.68
N MET A 360 -2.77 -23.17 7.89
CA MET A 360 -3.50 -23.13 6.63
C MET A 360 -4.56 -24.22 6.57
N GLU A 361 -5.77 -23.87 6.14
CA GLU A 361 -6.87 -24.80 5.92
C GLU A 361 -7.48 -24.58 4.54
N ASN A 362 -7.59 -25.64 3.74
CA ASN A 362 -8.12 -25.60 2.38
C ASN A 362 -7.36 -24.60 1.48
N VAL A 363 -6.03 -24.70 1.45
CA VAL A 363 -5.15 -23.85 0.64
C VAL A 363 -4.47 -24.70 -0.44
N THR A 364 -4.56 -24.25 -1.68
CA THR A 364 -3.88 -24.87 -2.83
C THR A 364 -2.81 -23.94 -3.38
N VAL A 365 -1.60 -24.48 -3.55
CA VAL A 365 -0.47 -23.82 -4.21
C VAL A 365 -0.11 -24.59 -5.47
N SER A 366 -0.15 -23.97 -6.64
CA SER A 366 0.00 -24.69 -7.91
C SER A 366 0.81 -23.92 -8.96
N GLY A 367 1.42 -24.65 -9.88
CA GLY A 367 2.12 -24.05 -11.02
C GLY A 367 3.38 -23.31 -10.61
N ILE A 368 4.28 -23.97 -9.87
CA ILE A 368 5.57 -23.42 -9.48
C ILE A 368 6.59 -23.77 -10.55
N LEU A 369 7.27 -22.73 -11.07
CA LEU A 369 8.38 -22.85 -12.01
C LEU A 369 9.59 -22.07 -11.47
N CYS A 370 10.73 -22.77 -11.36
CA CYS A 370 12.00 -22.16 -10.99
C CYS A 370 13.01 -22.24 -12.11
N ASP A 371 13.81 -21.18 -12.26
CA ASP A 371 14.97 -21.20 -13.13
C ASP A 371 15.99 -22.23 -12.62
N SER A 372 16.47 -23.09 -13.52
CA SER A 372 17.38 -24.21 -13.22
C SER A 372 18.82 -23.80 -12.94
N ALA A 373 19.19 -22.58 -13.24
CA ALA A 373 20.60 -22.14 -13.19
C ALA A 373 21.11 -21.78 -11.79
N SER A 374 20.32 -21.95 -10.73
CA SER A 374 20.71 -21.48 -9.41
C SER A 374 21.28 -22.58 -8.51
N ASP A 375 22.48 -22.35 -8.03
CA ASP A 375 23.05 -23.04 -6.87
C ASP A 375 22.44 -22.43 -5.60
N VAL A 376 21.17 -22.73 -5.35
CA VAL A 376 20.44 -22.15 -4.22
C VAL A 376 20.45 -23.12 -3.05
N SER A 377 21.04 -22.70 -1.96
CA SER A 377 21.03 -23.44 -0.69
C SER A 377 19.64 -23.53 -0.05
N ALA A 378 18.72 -22.62 -0.38
CA ALA A 378 17.35 -22.63 0.13
C ALA A 378 16.44 -23.58 -0.66
N PRO A 379 15.50 -24.29 0.00
CA PRO A 379 14.54 -25.14 -0.68
C PRO A 379 13.55 -24.29 -1.48
N LEU A 380 12.89 -24.90 -2.46
CA LEU A 380 11.85 -24.26 -3.26
C LEU A 380 10.61 -23.93 -2.42
N ILE A 381 10.26 -24.83 -1.52
CA ILE A 381 9.16 -24.70 -0.57
C ILE A 381 9.73 -24.90 0.84
N GLU A 382 9.50 -23.95 1.71
CA GLU A 382 9.96 -23.98 3.10
C GLU A 382 8.79 -23.82 4.06
N LEU A 383 8.52 -24.87 4.83
CA LEU A 383 7.44 -24.90 5.80
C LEU A 383 8.05 -24.96 7.22
N GLU A 384 8.17 -23.80 7.85
CA GLU A 384 8.55 -23.71 9.26
C GLU A 384 7.30 -23.86 10.13
N GLY A 385 7.36 -24.77 11.11
CA GLY A 385 6.24 -25.16 11.94
C GLY A 385 5.72 -24.07 12.87
N ALA A 386 4.44 -24.19 13.14
CA ALA A 386 3.77 -23.49 14.22
C ALA A 386 4.05 -24.19 15.54
N GLU A 387 4.48 -23.46 16.57
CA GLU A 387 4.33 -23.95 17.94
C GLU A 387 2.83 -24.10 18.24
N GLU A 388 2.38 -25.33 18.60
CA GLU A 388 1.07 -25.64 19.16
C GLU A 388 -0.16 -25.65 18.22
N ILE A 389 -0.05 -25.68 16.91
CA ILE A 389 -1.21 -25.87 16.05
C ILE A 389 -1.23 -27.29 15.49
N ASP A 390 -2.29 -28.01 15.83
CA ASP A 390 -2.63 -29.33 15.27
C ASP A 390 -2.72 -29.20 13.76
N GLY A 391 -1.73 -29.71 13.07
CA GLY A 391 -1.32 -29.57 11.69
C GLY A 391 -2.29 -28.93 10.69
N SER A 392 -1.75 -28.19 9.74
CA SER A 392 -2.56 -27.60 8.64
C SER A 392 -3.41 -28.68 7.98
N LYS A 393 -4.72 -28.42 7.86
CA LYS A 393 -5.61 -29.34 7.18
C LYS A 393 -5.73 -28.93 5.73
N ALA A 394 -5.39 -29.84 4.81
CA ALA A 394 -5.55 -29.66 3.39
C ALA A 394 -4.73 -28.51 2.75
N LEU A 395 -3.44 -28.37 3.12
CA LEU A 395 -2.46 -27.67 2.31
C LEU A 395 -2.03 -28.59 1.17
N CYS A 396 -2.25 -28.17 -0.06
CA CYS A 396 -1.97 -28.97 -1.25
C CYS A 396 -1.03 -28.23 -2.20
N PHE A 397 0.02 -28.90 -2.66
CA PHE A 397 0.93 -28.43 -3.71
C PHE A 397 0.71 -29.26 -4.98
N GLU A 398 0.53 -28.56 -6.11
CA GLU A 398 0.25 -29.20 -7.41
C GLU A 398 1.13 -28.58 -8.52
N ASN A 399 1.53 -29.44 -9.49
CA ASN A 399 2.27 -28.97 -10.68
C ASN A 399 3.55 -28.17 -10.35
N ILE A 400 4.47 -28.83 -9.63
CA ILE A 400 5.76 -28.24 -9.28
C ILE A 400 6.79 -28.67 -10.31
N SER A 401 7.42 -27.71 -10.98
CA SER A 401 8.55 -27.93 -11.87
C SER A 401 9.83 -27.30 -11.30
N VAL A 402 10.85 -28.10 -11.10
CA VAL A 402 12.12 -27.69 -10.49
C VAL A 402 13.24 -27.99 -11.46
N GLY A 403 14.19 -27.07 -11.60
CA GLY A 403 15.47 -27.39 -12.21
C GLY A 403 16.26 -28.43 -11.39
N GLU A 404 17.23 -29.09 -11.99
CA GLU A 404 17.94 -30.27 -11.45
C GLU A 404 18.64 -30.08 -10.09
N SER A 405 18.73 -28.87 -9.56
CA SER A 405 19.61 -28.50 -8.42
C SER A 405 18.92 -28.07 -7.12
N LYS A 406 17.61 -27.92 -7.06
CA LYS A 406 16.92 -27.48 -5.83
C LYS A 406 16.25 -28.64 -5.08
N ARG A 407 16.45 -28.68 -3.77
CA ARG A 407 15.62 -29.47 -2.87
C ARG A 407 14.19 -28.93 -2.94
N ILE A 408 13.20 -29.77 -3.21
CA ILE A 408 11.83 -29.31 -3.45
C ILE A 408 11.22 -28.74 -2.17
N ILE A 409 11.22 -29.52 -1.09
CA ILE A 409 10.56 -29.12 0.17
C ILE A 409 11.50 -29.31 1.35
N ASN A 410 11.51 -28.31 2.22
CA ASN A 410 11.97 -28.42 3.59
C ASN A 410 10.79 -28.11 4.50
N ALA A 411 10.33 -29.06 5.29
CA ALA A 411 9.20 -28.91 6.18
C ALA A 411 9.56 -29.41 7.58
N ASP A 412 9.09 -28.71 8.60
CA ASP A 412 9.12 -29.22 9.95
C ASP A 412 8.24 -30.47 10.06
N PRO A 413 8.60 -31.46 10.90
CA PRO A 413 7.91 -32.75 10.98
C PRO A 413 6.41 -32.67 11.25
N ASP A 414 5.99 -31.60 11.94
CA ASP A 414 4.59 -31.39 12.34
C ASP A 414 3.73 -30.71 11.28
N TYR A 415 4.32 -30.39 10.11
CA TYR A 415 3.59 -29.69 9.04
C TYR A 415 2.91 -30.70 8.10
N ALA A 416 1.58 -30.74 8.09
CA ALA A 416 0.82 -31.60 7.19
C ALA A 416 0.61 -30.95 5.82
N TYR A 417 1.08 -31.58 4.77
CA TYR A 417 0.89 -31.15 3.39
C TYR A 417 0.73 -32.35 2.44
N ILE A 418 0.16 -32.10 1.28
CA ILE A 418 0.00 -33.07 0.20
C ILE A 418 0.66 -32.51 -1.06
N ILE A 419 1.43 -33.36 -1.76
CA ILE A 419 1.94 -33.08 -3.11
C ILE A 419 1.18 -33.95 -4.09
N LYS A 420 0.64 -33.34 -5.15
CA LYS A 420 -0.05 -34.05 -6.26
C LYS A 420 0.67 -33.80 -7.59
#